data_8cbca6d6a28ca3ff39f9f7770ebe393d
#
_entry.id   8cbca6d6a28ca3ff39f9f7770ebe393d
#
_cell.length_a   1.000
_cell.length_b   1.000
_cell.length_c   1.000
_cell.angle_alpha   90.00
_cell.angle_beta   90.00
_cell.angle_gamma   90.00
#
_symmetry.space_group_name_H-M   'P 1'
#
loop_
_entity.id
_entity.type
_entity.pdbx_description
1 polymer ?
#
loop_
_entity_poly.entity_id
_entity_poly.type
_entity_poly.pdbx_seq_one_letter_code
_entity_poly.pdbx_strand_id
1 'polypeptide(L)'
;LEQTEEKTMPIPRSGFLLPTVLAAFLAATALPVLADDAKPAGGEATAVLQNDDLDAVLWDQTSVEAQAASICAYTLGRMRLNQALHDRHWTAATEQTGHYRHLPPAIILDVDDTVLNTSAYQAWTVTTGNDYSGKTWDAYVHAEKDVPIAGVLDFLNYAARRGVTIFYVTNRTEAQEAPTVEEMKKLGFPMGDGKVDTFLANGEKPDWTSAKSTRRAFIAQNYRILLLFGDNMGDFTDDINGTVAQREDVFKKDAAHWGHDWIQISNPTYGSFQSAPFLSDYKDNNDDQQRQKEEQALTPWSGPGN
;
A
#
# COMPACT_ATOMS: atom_id res chain seq x y z
N LEU A 1 -18.44 62.19 10.00
CA LEU A 1 -19.80 62.48 10.51
C LEU A 1 -20.76 61.62 9.69
N GLU A 2 -21.06 60.45 10.14
CA GLU A 2 -22.41 59.87 10.16
C GLU A 2 -22.28 58.44 10.79
N GLN A 3 -22.82 58.37 11.99
CA GLN A 3 -22.96 57.12 12.74
C GLN A 3 -24.18 56.40 12.15
N THR A 4 -24.01 55.14 11.78
CA THR A 4 -25.13 54.24 11.54
C THR A 4 -25.23 53.21 12.68
N GLU A 5 -26.34 53.34 13.40
CA GLU A 5 -26.75 52.52 14.54
C GLU A 5 -26.98 51.07 14.13
N GLU A 6 -26.41 50.16 14.91
CA GLU A 6 -26.61 48.72 14.84
C GLU A 6 -27.91 48.36 15.59
N LYS A 7 -28.96 47.97 14.84
CA LYS A 7 -30.24 47.51 15.39
C LYS A 7 -30.10 46.04 15.81
N THR A 8 -30.00 45.83 17.10
CA THR A 8 -30.19 44.53 17.73
C THR A 8 -31.67 44.09 17.72
N MET A 9 -31.97 42.93 17.11
CA MET A 9 -33.28 42.28 17.18
C MET A 9 -33.36 41.41 18.44
N PRO A 10 -34.52 41.34 19.13
CA PRO A 10 -34.71 40.56 20.33
C PRO A 10 -35.04 39.10 20.00
N ILE A 11 -34.38 38.17 20.70
CA ILE A 11 -34.63 36.72 20.64
C ILE A 11 -35.91 36.39 21.46
N PRO A 12 -36.91 35.67 20.92
CA PRO A 12 -38.06 35.23 21.69
C PRO A 12 -37.68 34.08 22.65
N ARG A 13 -37.95 34.24 23.91
CA ARG A 13 -37.90 33.19 24.93
C ARG A 13 -39.12 32.28 24.75
N SER A 14 -38.91 31.07 24.19
CA SER A 14 -39.87 29.97 24.26
C SER A 14 -39.54 29.11 25.47
N GLY A 15 -40.47 29.10 26.44
CA GLY A 15 -40.40 28.21 27.57
C GLY A 15 -40.69 26.77 27.14
N PHE A 16 -39.74 25.86 27.40
CA PHE A 16 -39.99 24.43 27.30
C PHE A 16 -40.28 23.85 28.66
N LEU A 17 -41.51 23.35 28.77
CA LEU A 17 -41.98 22.49 29.87
C LEU A 17 -41.21 21.14 29.77
N LEU A 18 -40.46 20.79 30.80
CA LEU A 18 -39.90 19.44 30.97
C LEU A 18 -41.02 18.45 31.33
N PRO A 19 -41.14 17.32 30.64
CA PRO A 19 -41.85 16.17 31.20
C PRO A 19 -40.91 15.41 32.13
N THR A 20 -41.31 15.23 33.34
CA THR A 20 -40.71 14.38 34.36
C THR A 20 -40.79 12.93 33.89
N VAL A 21 -39.69 12.36 33.42
CA VAL A 21 -39.58 10.93 33.14
C VAL A 21 -39.16 10.22 34.42
N LEU A 22 -40.07 9.44 34.95
CA LEU A 22 -39.86 8.53 36.08
C LEU A 22 -38.91 7.41 35.63
N ALA A 23 -37.67 7.43 36.04
CA ALA A 23 -36.69 6.37 35.79
C ALA A 23 -37.00 5.17 36.67
N ALA A 24 -37.60 4.12 36.10
CA ALA A 24 -37.68 2.82 36.73
C ALA A 24 -36.28 2.14 36.63
N PHE A 25 -35.59 2.01 37.76
CA PHE A 25 -34.39 1.18 37.86
C PHE A 25 -34.81 -0.30 37.75
N LEU A 26 -34.59 -0.92 36.59
CA LEU A 26 -34.53 -2.38 36.49
C LEU A 26 -33.14 -2.81 36.97
N ALA A 27 -33.07 -3.41 38.15
CA ALA A 27 -31.90 -4.13 38.60
C ALA A 27 -31.75 -5.39 37.75
N ALA A 28 -30.83 -5.32 36.76
CA ALA A 28 -30.41 -6.50 36.03
C ALA A 28 -29.50 -7.32 36.95
N THR A 29 -30.04 -8.41 37.50
CA THR A 29 -29.23 -9.44 38.15
C THR A 29 -28.44 -10.16 37.08
N ALA A 30 -27.13 -9.94 37.07
CA ALA A 30 -26.21 -10.71 36.26
C ALA A 30 -26.21 -12.17 36.75
N LEU A 31 -26.80 -13.05 35.97
CA LEU A 31 -26.59 -14.49 36.13
C LEU A 31 -25.18 -14.82 35.66
N PRO A 32 -24.43 -15.64 36.42
CA PRO A 32 -23.15 -16.13 35.95
C PRO A 32 -23.42 -17.03 34.72
N VAL A 33 -22.84 -16.65 33.56
CA VAL A 33 -22.74 -17.55 32.41
C VAL A 33 -21.74 -18.65 32.82
N LEU A 34 -22.27 -19.81 33.19
CA LEU A 34 -21.45 -21.01 33.26
C LEU A 34 -21.02 -21.32 31.83
N ALA A 35 -19.74 -21.19 31.56
CA ALA A 35 -19.15 -21.73 30.36
C ALA A 35 -19.34 -23.24 30.40
N ASP A 36 -20.23 -23.74 29.56
CA ASP A 36 -20.43 -25.17 29.35
C ASP A 36 -19.27 -25.63 28.47
N ASP A 37 -18.28 -26.32 29.04
CA ASP A 37 -17.21 -27.00 28.36
C ASP A 37 -17.74 -28.25 27.63
N ALA A 38 -18.72 -28.06 26.76
CA ALA A 38 -19.16 -29.10 25.84
C ALA A 38 -18.18 -29.18 24.68
N LYS A 39 -17.13 -29.99 24.84
CA LYS A 39 -16.30 -30.46 23.74
C LYS A 39 -17.23 -31.04 22.66
N PRO A 40 -17.24 -30.51 21.42
CA PRO A 40 -18.07 -31.08 20.37
C PRO A 40 -17.59 -32.48 20.07
N ALA A 41 -18.54 -33.44 20.07
CA ALA A 41 -18.33 -34.82 19.68
C ALA A 41 -17.78 -34.89 18.26
N GLY A 42 -16.74 -35.68 18.04
CA GLY A 42 -15.97 -35.82 16.81
C GLY A 42 -16.83 -36.04 15.55
N GLY A 43 -16.94 -34.99 14.77
CA GLY A 43 -16.98 -35.05 13.32
C GLY A 43 -15.53 -35.05 12.84
N GLU A 44 -15.18 -35.85 11.84
CA GLU A 44 -13.91 -35.68 11.13
C GLU A 44 -13.81 -34.21 10.71
N ALA A 45 -12.93 -33.48 11.40
CA ALA A 45 -12.59 -32.13 10.99
C ALA A 45 -11.96 -32.31 9.59
N THR A 46 -12.69 -31.93 8.55
CA THR A 46 -12.04 -31.60 7.27
C THR A 46 -10.90 -30.70 7.67
N ALA A 47 -9.66 -31.14 7.41
CA ALA A 47 -8.48 -30.35 7.69
C ALA A 47 -8.71 -28.99 7.01
N VAL A 48 -8.94 -27.96 7.82
CA VAL A 48 -8.99 -26.59 7.32
C VAL A 48 -7.60 -26.36 6.77
N LEU A 49 -7.48 -26.12 5.47
CA LEU A 49 -6.21 -25.74 4.86
C LEU A 49 -5.76 -24.50 5.64
N GLN A 50 -4.73 -24.66 6.45
CA GLN A 50 -4.14 -23.55 7.17
C GLN A 50 -3.41 -22.72 6.12
N ASN A 51 -3.95 -21.53 5.83
CA ASN A 51 -3.29 -20.57 5.00
C ASN A 51 -2.83 -19.42 5.89
N ASP A 52 -1.53 -19.23 5.96
CA ASP A 52 -0.92 -18.25 6.87
C ASP A 52 -1.19 -16.80 6.44
N ASP A 53 -1.59 -16.59 5.17
CA ASP A 53 -1.89 -15.25 4.64
C ASP A 53 -3.32 -14.78 4.95
N LEU A 54 -4.16 -15.63 5.55
CA LEU A 54 -5.57 -15.31 5.78
C LEU A 54 -5.76 -13.98 6.54
N ASP A 55 -5.06 -13.78 7.65
CA ASP A 55 -5.21 -12.57 8.46
C ASP A 55 -4.63 -11.34 7.74
N ALA A 56 -3.54 -11.51 6.99
CA ALA A 56 -2.95 -10.45 6.19
C ALA A 56 -3.91 -10.01 5.07
N VAL A 57 -4.47 -10.95 4.33
CA VAL A 57 -5.45 -10.68 3.26
C VAL A 57 -6.74 -10.10 3.82
N LEU A 58 -7.23 -10.63 4.95
CA LEU A 58 -8.43 -10.10 5.62
C LEU A 58 -8.21 -8.63 6.04
N TRP A 59 -7.04 -8.32 6.61
CA TRP A 59 -6.69 -6.96 7.00
C TRP A 59 -6.65 -6.03 5.78
N ASP A 60 -5.94 -6.43 4.71
CA ASP A 60 -5.80 -5.61 3.52
C ASP A 60 -7.14 -5.35 2.82
N GLN A 61 -7.96 -6.40 2.66
CA GLN A 61 -9.20 -6.31 1.89
C GLN A 61 -10.37 -5.68 2.65
N THR A 62 -10.43 -5.86 3.97
CA THR A 62 -11.66 -5.55 4.73
C THR A 62 -11.49 -4.51 5.83
N SER A 63 -10.25 -4.23 6.27
CA SER A 63 -10.09 -3.34 7.42
C SER A 63 -10.17 -1.87 7.03
N VAL A 64 -10.77 -1.08 7.91
CA VAL A 64 -10.76 0.39 7.79
C VAL A 64 -9.38 0.96 8.15
N GLU A 65 -8.60 0.21 8.91
CA GLU A 65 -7.23 0.56 9.30
C GLU A 65 -6.28 0.54 8.08
N ALA A 66 -6.42 -0.45 7.18
CA ALA A 66 -5.68 -0.48 5.90
C ALA A 66 -6.00 0.75 5.05
N GLN A 67 -7.29 1.07 4.91
CA GLN A 67 -7.72 2.25 4.17
C GLN A 67 -7.21 3.55 4.80
N ALA A 68 -7.28 3.66 6.13
CA ALA A 68 -6.78 4.83 6.85
C ALA A 68 -5.27 4.98 6.71
N ALA A 69 -4.49 3.89 6.80
CA ALA A 69 -3.05 3.91 6.61
C ALA A 69 -2.67 4.43 5.21
N SER A 70 -3.35 3.94 4.16
CA SER A 70 -3.13 4.39 2.78
C SER A 70 -3.48 5.86 2.59
N ILE A 71 -4.62 6.32 3.13
CA ILE A 71 -5.00 7.75 3.10
C ILE A 71 -3.94 8.61 3.80
N CYS A 72 -3.41 8.16 4.95
CA CYS A 72 -2.33 8.86 5.65
C CYS A 72 -1.06 8.95 4.79
N ALA A 73 -0.65 7.86 4.12
CA ALA A 73 0.50 7.83 3.24
C ALA A 73 0.34 8.81 2.06
N TYR A 74 -0.80 8.81 1.37
CA TYR A 74 -1.06 9.75 0.27
C TYR A 74 -1.23 11.19 0.73
N THR A 75 -1.75 11.42 1.94
CA THR A 75 -1.79 12.75 2.56
C THR A 75 -0.37 13.27 2.84
N LEU A 76 0.50 12.42 3.39
CA LEU A 76 1.91 12.74 3.58
C LEU A 76 2.58 13.03 2.23
N GLY A 77 2.36 12.17 1.22
CA GLY A 77 2.85 12.39 -0.14
C GLY A 77 2.45 13.74 -0.71
N ARG A 78 1.20 14.16 -0.51
CA ARG A 78 0.72 15.49 -0.93
C ARG A 78 1.45 16.64 -0.20
N MET A 79 1.71 16.50 1.09
CA MET A 79 2.46 17.51 1.85
C MET A 79 3.91 17.60 1.34
N ARG A 80 4.56 16.45 1.12
CA ARG A 80 5.93 16.38 0.62
C ARG A 80 6.05 16.87 -0.83
N LEU A 81 5.09 16.55 -1.68
CA LEU A 81 5.04 17.07 -3.05
C LEU A 81 5.05 18.59 -3.08
N ASN A 82 4.26 19.23 -2.20
CA ASN A 82 4.25 20.68 -2.10
C ASN A 82 5.62 21.25 -1.70
N GLN A 83 6.33 20.63 -0.78
CA GLN A 83 7.68 21.01 -0.39
C GLN A 83 8.66 20.81 -1.56
N ALA A 84 8.65 19.64 -2.19
CA ALA A 84 9.52 19.28 -3.30
C ALA A 84 9.36 20.19 -4.53
N LEU A 85 8.15 20.65 -4.81
CA LEU A 85 7.89 21.59 -5.91
C LEU A 85 8.58 22.95 -5.70
N HIS A 86 8.78 23.37 -4.45
CA HIS A 86 9.44 24.64 -4.11
C HIS A 86 10.96 24.52 -3.97
N ASP A 87 11.48 23.30 -3.78
CA ASP A 87 12.93 23.07 -3.66
C ASP A 87 13.49 22.42 -4.95
N ARG A 88 14.26 23.21 -5.69
CA ARG A 88 14.89 22.73 -6.94
C ARG A 88 16.02 21.72 -6.71
N HIS A 89 16.50 21.59 -5.48
CA HIS A 89 17.53 20.60 -5.11
C HIS A 89 16.94 19.25 -4.70
N TRP A 90 15.63 19.19 -4.58
CA TRP A 90 14.92 17.97 -4.19
C TRP A 90 14.89 16.95 -5.32
N THR A 91 15.34 15.74 -5.01
CA THR A 91 15.13 14.53 -5.83
C THR A 91 15.03 13.30 -4.94
N ALA A 92 14.08 12.43 -5.24
CA ALA A 92 13.84 11.18 -4.52
C ALA A 92 14.64 10.00 -5.10
N ALA A 93 15.10 10.10 -6.34
CA ALA A 93 15.80 9.00 -7.01
C ALA A 93 17.30 9.07 -6.74
N THR A 94 17.85 8.04 -6.13
CA THR A 94 19.28 7.90 -5.87
C THR A 94 20.10 7.83 -7.16
N GLU A 95 19.48 7.42 -8.25
CA GLU A 95 20.05 7.39 -9.59
C GLU A 95 20.16 8.78 -10.22
N GLN A 96 19.45 9.77 -9.69
CA GLN A 96 19.42 11.12 -10.28
C GLN A 96 20.56 11.97 -9.76
N THR A 97 21.63 12.00 -10.50
CA THR A 97 22.83 12.82 -10.24
C THR A 97 22.98 13.91 -11.29
N GLY A 98 23.65 15.02 -10.97
CA GLY A 98 23.98 16.07 -11.95
C GLY A 98 22.94 17.18 -12.12
N HIS A 99 22.58 17.54 -13.36
CA HIS A 99 21.83 18.78 -13.68
C HIS A 99 20.31 18.59 -13.79
N TYR A 100 19.64 18.07 -12.77
CA TYR A 100 18.20 17.80 -12.77
C TYR A 100 17.30 19.00 -12.38
N ARG A 101 17.86 20.08 -11.81
CA ARG A 101 17.10 21.18 -11.19
C ARG A 101 16.13 21.90 -12.11
N HIS A 102 16.37 21.84 -13.41
CA HIS A 102 15.55 22.52 -14.44
C HIS A 102 14.62 21.56 -15.17
N LEU A 103 14.73 20.27 -14.89
CA LEU A 103 13.88 19.27 -15.50
C LEU A 103 12.43 19.41 -14.98
N PRO A 104 11.43 19.06 -15.81
CA PRO A 104 10.04 19.03 -15.39
C PRO A 104 9.86 18.05 -14.23
N PRO A 105 8.94 18.37 -13.28
CA PRO A 105 8.72 17.53 -12.12
C PRO A 105 7.97 16.25 -12.48
N ALA A 106 8.37 15.15 -11.85
CA ALA A 106 7.67 13.86 -11.93
C ALA A 106 7.62 13.17 -10.57
N ILE A 107 6.70 12.22 -10.43
CA ILE A 107 6.67 11.23 -9.36
C ILE A 107 6.64 9.84 -9.98
N ILE A 108 7.14 8.86 -9.25
CA ILE A 108 7.11 7.45 -9.65
C ILE A 108 6.32 6.67 -8.61
N LEU A 109 5.41 5.81 -9.08
CA LEU A 109 4.65 4.89 -8.24
C LEU A 109 4.78 3.48 -8.81
N ASP A 110 4.87 2.49 -7.93
CA ASP A 110 4.56 1.12 -8.29
C ASP A 110 3.06 0.95 -8.58
N VAL A 111 2.64 -0.20 -9.07
CA VAL A 111 1.24 -0.47 -9.44
C VAL A 111 0.55 -1.37 -8.42
N ASP A 112 1.02 -2.61 -8.28
CA ASP A 112 0.37 -3.62 -7.45
C ASP A 112 0.52 -3.30 -5.96
N ASP A 113 -0.60 -3.23 -5.24
CA ASP A 113 -0.71 -2.87 -3.82
C ASP A 113 -0.05 -1.53 -3.43
N THR A 114 0.27 -0.75 -4.47
CA THR A 114 0.62 0.66 -4.34
C THR A 114 -0.50 1.55 -4.87
N VAL A 115 -0.90 1.44 -6.13
CA VAL A 115 -2.01 2.22 -6.71
C VAL A 115 -3.25 1.37 -6.96
N LEU A 116 -3.09 0.10 -7.33
CA LEU A 116 -4.14 -0.90 -7.49
C LEU A 116 -4.08 -1.89 -6.32
N ASN A 117 -5.21 -2.14 -5.68
CA ASN A 117 -5.34 -3.17 -4.65
C ASN A 117 -5.59 -4.52 -5.32
N THR A 118 -4.65 -5.45 -5.16
CA THR A 118 -4.68 -6.79 -5.74
C THR A 118 -5.21 -7.86 -4.78
N SER A 119 -5.77 -7.46 -3.64
CA SER A 119 -6.23 -8.36 -2.59
C SER A 119 -7.29 -9.37 -3.06
N ALA A 120 -7.98 -9.09 -4.16
CA ALA A 120 -8.92 -10.05 -4.74
C ALA A 120 -8.19 -11.31 -5.26
N TYR A 121 -6.99 -11.17 -5.82
CA TYR A 121 -6.15 -12.31 -6.19
C TYR A 121 -5.66 -13.06 -4.95
N GLN A 122 -5.18 -12.35 -3.94
CA GLN A 122 -4.71 -12.94 -2.69
C GLN A 122 -5.85 -13.68 -1.96
N ALA A 123 -7.06 -13.12 -1.94
CA ALA A 123 -8.24 -13.79 -1.39
C ALA A 123 -8.60 -15.07 -2.16
N TRP A 124 -8.40 -15.08 -3.48
CA TRP A 124 -8.59 -16.28 -4.28
C TRP A 124 -7.56 -17.37 -3.90
N THR A 125 -6.28 -17.07 -3.72
CA THR A 125 -5.27 -18.06 -3.29
C THR A 125 -5.64 -18.64 -1.92
N VAL A 126 -5.96 -17.78 -0.95
CA VAL A 126 -6.36 -18.20 0.41
C VAL A 126 -7.60 -19.10 0.39
N THR A 127 -8.64 -18.73 -0.35
CA THR A 127 -9.93 -19.45 -0.31
C THR A 127 -9.95 -20.73 -1.12
N THR A 128 -9.05 -20.86 -2.09
CA THR A 128 -8.97 -22.05 -2.96
C THR A 128 -7.81 -22.97 -2.62
N GLY A 129 -6.87 -22.52 -1.77
CA GLY A 129 -5.64 -23.27 -1.46
C GLY A 129 -4.69 -23.37 -2.66
N ASN A 130 -4.77 -22.42 -3.58
CA ASN A 130 -3.82 -22.33 -4.69
C ASN A 130 -2.69 -21.37 -4.35
N ASP A 131 -1.50 -21.69 -4.83
CA ASP A 131 -0.36 -20.79 -4.75
C ASP A 131 -0.33 -19.81 -5.92
N TYR A 132 0.52 -18.78 -5.77
CA TYR A 132 0.83 -17.89 -6.88
C TYR A 132 1.41 -18.67 -8.06
N SER A 133 0.94 -18.35 -9.25
CA SER A 133 1.58 -18.75 -10.50
C SER A 133 1.47 -17.67 -11.55
N GLY A 134 2.49 -17.54 -12.41
CA GLY A 134 2.43 -16.55 -13.51
C GLY A 134 1.21 -16.72 -14.41
N LYS A 135 0.70 -17.96 -14.56
CA LYS A 135 -0.50 -18.23 -15.36
C LYS A 135 -1.78 -17.69 -14.71
N THR A 136 -1.95 -17.92 -13.40
CA THR A 136 -3.15 -17.44 -12.68
C THR A 136 -3.12 -15.95 -12.48
N TRP A 137 -1.93 -15.39 -12.25
CA TRP A 137 -1.71 -13.96 -12.20
C TRP A 137 -2.05 -13.28 -13.52
N ASP A 138 -1.57 -13.80 -14.65
CA ASP A 138 -1.90 -13.30 -15.98
C ASP A 138 -3.41 -13.30 -16.24
N ALA A 139 -4.09 -14.39 -15.89
CA ALA A 139 -5.54 -14.47 -16.00
C ALA A 139 -6.26 -13.42 -15.12
N TYR A 140 -5.73 -13.14 -13.92
CA TYR A 140 -6.28 -12.13 -13.02
C TYR A 140 -6.11 -10.72 -13.59
N VAL A 141 -4.92 -10.37 -14.07
CA VAL A 141 -4.66 -9.06 -14.70
C VAL A 141 -5.61 -8.82 -15.88
N HIS A 142 -5.83 -9.83 -16.72
CA HIS A 142 -6.77 -9.74 -17.83
C HIS A 142 -8.25 -9.69 -17.40
N ALA A 143 -8.55 -10.10 -16.19
CA ALA A 143 -9.91 -10.02 -15.64
C ALA A 143 -10.29 -8.60 -15.17
N GLU A 144 -9.31 -7.70 -15.02
CA GLU A 144 -9.48 -6.30 -14.62
C GLU A 144 -10.39 -6.17 -13.37
N LYS A 145 -9.94 -6.76 -12.25
CA LYS A 145 -10.70 -6.80 -10.99
C LYS A 145 -10.12 -5.95 -9.87
N ASP A 146 -9.07 -5.20 -10.17
CA ASP A 146 -8.44 -4.33 -9.21
C ASP A 146 -9.33 -3.14 -8.84
N VAL A 147 -9.09 -2.59 -7.67
CA VAL A 147 -9.71 -1.34 -7.22
C VAL A 147 -8.62 -0.35 -6.81
N PRO A 148 -8.87 0.97 -6.90
CA PRO A 148 -7.88 1.94 -6.45
C PRO A 148 -7.62 1.83 -4.96
N ILE A 149 -6.35 1.87 -4.56
CA ILE A 149 -5.96 2.04 -3.15
C ILE A 149 -6.57 3.33 -2.59
N ALA A 150 -7.04 3.28 -1.34
CA ALA A 150 -7.72 4.42 -0.73
C ALA A 150 -6.83 5.68 -0.69
N GLY A 151 -7.35 6.79 -1.22
CA GLY A 151 -6.66 8.10 -1.27
C GLY A 151 -5.77 8.33 -2.50
N VAL A 152 -5.47 7.29 -3.28
CA VAL A 152 -4.54 7.40 -4.42
C VAL A 152 -5.06 8.33 -5.53
N LEU A 153 -6.32 8.18 -5.94
CA LEU A 153 -6.87 9.00 -7.04
C LEU A 153 -6.91 10.48 -6.68
N ASP A 154 -7.26 10.83 -5.44
CA ASP A 154 -7.25 12.21 -4.95
C ASP A 154 -5.85 12.80 -5.01
N PHE A 155 -4.83 12.03 -4.59
CA PHE A 155 -3.44 12.44 -4.63
C PHE A 155 -2.93 12.61 -6.06
N LEU A 156 -3.13 11.63 -6.92
CA LEU A 156 -2.63 11.64 -8.30
C LEU A 156 -3.31 12.75 -9.13
N ASN A 157 -4.62 12.92 -9.00
CA ASN A 157 -5.32 14.04 -9.62
C ASN A 157 -4.83 15.40 -9.10
N TYR A 158 -4.47 15.48 -7.82
CA TYR A 158 -3.83 16.68 -7.28
C TYR A 158 -2.46 16.93 -7.93
N ALA A 159 -1.59 15.92 -8.01
CA ALA A 159 -0.26 16.01 -8.62
C ALA A 159 -0.35 16.43 -10.10
N ALA A 160 -1.23 15.80 -10.87
CA ALA A 160 -1.47 16.13 -12.28
C ALA A 160 -1.89 17.60 -12.46
N ARG A 161 -2.83 18.11 -11.65
CA ARG A 161 -3.23 19.52 -11.67
C ARG A 161 -2.11 20.49 -11.31
N ARG A 162 -1.06 20.04 -10.63
CA ARG A 162 0.15 20.82 -10.31
C ARG A 162 1.21 20.75 -11.40
N GLY A 163 0.92 20.10 -12.55
CA GLY A 163 1.84 19.93 -13.66
C GLY A 163 2.95 18.90 -13.39
N VAL A 164 2.71 17.97 -12.48
CA VAL A 164 3.63 16.87 -12.18
C VAL A 164 3.31 15.68 -13.07
N THR A 165 4.31 15.18 -13.80
CA THR A 165 4.17 13.96 -14.58
C THR A 165 4.16 12.75 -13.65
N ILE A 166 3.22 11.83 -13.88
CA ILE A 166 3.07 10.61 -13.08
C ILE A 166 3.59 9.44 -13.90
N PHE A 167 4.58 8.73 -13.36
CA PHE A 167 5.09 7.50 -13.94
C PHE A 167 4.67 6.32 -13.08
N TYR A 168 4.18 5.27 -13.74
CA TYR A 168 3.90 3.98 -13.16
C TYR A 168 5.01 3.01 -13.56
N VAL A 169 5.73 2.46 -12.58
CA VAL A 169 6.87 1.56 -12.80
C VAL A 169 6.57 0.24 -12.12
N THR A 170 6.19 -0.75 -12.89
CA THR A 170 5.63 -2.01 -12.38
C THR A 170 6.43 -3.24 -12.80
N ASN A 171 6.34 -4.31 -12.01
CA ASN A 171 6.84 -5.63 -12.39
C ASN A 171 5.78 -6.48 -13.13
N ARG A 172 4.59 -5.95 -13.40
CA ARG A 172 3.74 -6.50 -14.47
C ARG A 172 4.54 -6.50 -15.77
N THR A 173 4.41 -7.55 -16.55
CA THR A 173 5.19 -7.72 -17.79
C THR A 173 4.66 -6.84 -18.92
N GLU A 174 5.47 -6.61 -19.96
CA GLU A 174 5.05 -5.94 -21.18
C GLU A 174 3.73 -6.51 -21.75
N ALA A 175 3.56 -7.85 -21.72
CA ALA A 175 2.32 -8.47 -22.18
C ALA A 175 1.08 -8.11 -21.34
N GLN A 176 1.27 -7.70 -20.09
CA GLN A 176 0.22 -7.29 -19.16
C GLN A 176 -0.03 -5.78 -19.15
N GLU A 177 0.76 -4.99 -19.87
CA GLU A 177 0.63 -3.54 -19.91
C GLU A 177 -0.73 -3.10 -20.42
N ALA A 178 -1.12 -3.58 -21.61
CA ALA A 178 -2.33 -3.12 -22.26
C ALA A 178 -3.60 -3.32 -21.40
N PRO A 179 -3.89 -4.50 -20.81
CA PRO A 179 -5.03 -4.68 -19.92
C PRO A 179 -4.91 -3.82 -18.66
N THR A 180 -3.72 -3.68 -18.06
CA THR A 180 -3.52 -2.84 -16.87
C THR A 180 -3.81 -1.36 -17.16
N VAL A 181 -3.28 -0.83 -18.25
CA VAL A 181 -3.51 0.57 -18.66
C VAL A 181 -4.99 0.81 -18.97
N GLU A 182 -5.67 -0.15 -19.56
CA GLU A 182 -7.12 -0.06 -19.82
C GLU A 182 -7.92 -0.03 -18.53
N GLU A 183 -7.62 -0.91 -17.58
CA GLU A 183 -8.23 -0.93 -16.25
C GLU A 183 -7.99 0.39 -15.50
N MET A 184 -6.75 0.86 -15.44
CA MET A 184 -6.41 2.11 -14.78
C MET A 184 -7.16 3.31 -15.38
N LYS A 185 -7.32 3.35 -16.69
CA LYS A 185 -8.13 4.39 -17.36
C LYS A 185 -9.61 4.32 -16.96
N LYS A 186 -10.19 3.11 -16.92
CA LYS A 186 -11.59 2.90 -16.48
C LYS A 186 -11.79 3.33 -15.03
N LEU A 187 -10.78 3.12 -14.17
CA LEU A 187 -10.78 3.51 -12.76
C LEU A 187 -10.50 5.01 -12.55
N GLY A 188 -10.14 5.76 -13.59
CA GLY A 188 -9.94 7.21 -13.53
C GLY A 188 -8.54 7.65 -13.13
N PHE A 189 -7.54 6.80 -13.28
CA PHE A 189 -6.14 7.18 -13.07
C PHE A 189 -5.68 8.18 -14.13
N PRO A 190 -4.91 9.22 -13.73
CA PRO A 190 -4.31 10.13 -14.70
C PRO A 190 -3.19 9.43 -15.46
N MET A 191 -3.49 9.03 -16.68
CA MET A 191 -2.51 8.55 -17.64
C MET A 191 -1.99 9.74 -18.44
N GLY A 192 -0.73 9.72 -18.87
CA GLY A 192 -0.12 10.79 -19.65
C GLY A 192 -0.91 11.15 -20.92
N ASP A 193 -0.52 12.22 -21.60
CA ASP A 193 -1.15 12.72 -22.83
C ASP A 193 -0.76 11.93 -24.11
N GLY A 194 -0.07 10.80 -23.94
CA GLY A 194 0.40 9.92 -25.00
C GLY A 194 1.67 10.39 -25.73
N LYS A 195 2.24 11.55 -25.35
CA LYS A 195 3.52 12.01 -25.94
C LYS A 195 4.73 11.36 -25.28
N VAL A 196 4.59 10.94 -24.04
CA VAL A 196 5.60 10.25 -23.26
C VAL A 196 4.97 8.99 -22.72
N ASP A 197 5.68 7.90 -22.85
CA ASP A 197 5.33 6.67 -22.17
C ASP A 197 5.51 6.86 -20.67
N THR A 198 4.42 6.75 -19.93
CA THR A 198 4.36 6.93 -18.48
C THR A 198 4.03 5.65 -17.74
N PHE A 199 3.86 4.53 -18.44
CA PHE A 199 3.68 3.22 -17.86
C PHE A 199 4.84 2.33 -18.31
N LEU A 200 5.70 1.96 -17.38
CA LEU A 200 6.96 1.26 -17.68
C LEU A 200 6.91 -0.14 -17.07
N ALA A 201 6.63 -1.13 -17.89
CA ALA A 201 6.51 -2.51 -17.48
C ALA A 201 7.86 -3.26 -17.47
N ASN A 202 7.88 -4.40 -16.79
CA ASN A 202 9.01 -5.31 -16.82
C ASN A 202 9.09 -5.99 -18.21
N GLY A 203 10.27 -5.97 -18.83
CA GLY A 203 10.53 -6.62 -20.10
C GLY A 203 10.35 -5.76 -21.35
N GLU A 204 9.81 -4.55 -21.27
CA GLU A 204 9.70 -3.64 -22.42
C GLU A 204 11.08 -3.32 -23.05
N LYS A 205 12.13 -3.30 -22.25
CA LYS A 205 13.50 -3.18 -22.70
C LYS A 205 14.36 -4.29 -22.11
N PRO A 206 15.42 -4.71 -22.80
CA PRO A 206 16.25 -5.85 -22.34
C PRO A 206 16.86 -5.68 -20.94
N ASP A 207 17.09 -4.45 -20.49
CA ASP A 207 17.62 -4.09 -19.18
C ASP A 207 16.55 -3.76 -18.14
N TRP A 208 15.25 -3.77 -18.52
CA TRP A 208 14.14 -3.54 -17.62
C TRP A 208 13.65 -4.85 -17.01
N THR A 209 14.32 -5.24 -15.94
CA THR A 209 14.02 -6.47 -15.18
C THR A 209 13.14 -6.17 -13.96
N SER A 210 13.06 -7.09 -13.02
CA SER A 210 12.39 -6.87 -11.73
C SER A 210 13.04 -5.75 -10.90
N ALA A 211 14.34 -5.47 -11.09
CA ALA A 211 15.00 -4.30 -10.52
C ALA A 211 14.50 -3.02 -11.20
N LYS A 212 14.11 -2.04 -10.40
CA LYS A 212 13.45 -0.81 -10.90
C LYS A 212 14.41 0.35 -11.13
N SER A 213 15.69 0.26 -10.72
CA SER A 213 16.67 1.34 -10.84
C SER A 213 16.91 1.78 -12.28
N THR A 214 16.94 0.85 -13.24
CA THR A 214 17.13 1.17 -14.67
C THR A 214 15.99 2.01 -15.22
N ARG A 215 14.74 1.72 -14.80
CA ARG A 215 13.55 2.51 -15.17
C ARG A 215 13.53 3.86 -14.46
N ARG A 216 13.91 3.94 -13.16
CA ARG A 216 14.08 5.21 -12.45
C ARG A 216 15.18 6.07 -13.10
N ALA A 217 16.32 5.47 -13.46
CA ALA A 217 17.39 6.16 -14.17
C ALA A 217 16.98 6.66 -15.56
N PHE A 218 16.16 5.91 -16.29
CA PHE A 218 15.58 6.32 -17.56
C PHE A 218 14.70 7.57 -17.42
N ILE A 219 13.80 7.58 -16.44
CA ILE A 219 12.95 8.74 -16.15
C ILE A 219 13.79 9.94 -15.71
N ALA A 220 14.81 9.71 -14.87
CA ALA A 220 15.72 10.72 -14.32
C ALA A 220 16.51 11.52 -15.36
N GLN A 221 16.63 11.02 -16.59
CA GLN A 221 17.29 11.74 -17.69
C GLN A 221 16.50 12.97 -18.14
N ASN A 222 15.17 12.90 -18.06
CA ASN A 222 14.29 13.91 -18.62
C ASN A 222 13.35 14.58 -17.61
N TYR A 223 13.25 14.03 -16.39
CA TYR A 223 12.38 14.51 -15.34
C TYR A 223 13.11 14.60 -14.00
N ARG A 224 12.75 15.59 -13.20
CA ARG A 224 13.17 15.68 -11.79
C ARG A 224 12.19 14.87 -10.94
N ILE A 225 12.66 13.79 -10.36
CA ILE A 225 11.84 12.85 -9.61
C ILE A 225 11.65 13.38 -8.19
N LEU A 226 10.42 13.73 -7.83
CA LEU A 226 10.10 14.37 -6.56
C LEU A 226 9.77 13.39 -5.44
N LEU A 227 9.04 12.33 -5.74
CA LEU A 227 8.64 11.31 -4.78
C LEU A 227 8.66 9.94 -5.43
N LEU A 228 8.96 8.92 -4.63
CA LEU A 228 8.74 7.51 -4.94
C LEU A 228 7.66 6.96 -4.01
N PHE A 229 6.79 6.10 -4.55
CA PHE A 229 5.78 5.36 -3.81
C PHE A 229 5.89 3.88 -4.14
N GLY A 230 5.78 3.05 -3.15
CA GLY A 230 5.81 1.59 -3.29
C GLY A 230 5.31 0.90 -2.04
N ASP A 231 4.93 -0.37 -2.17
CA ASP A 231 4.60 -1.26 -1.07
C ASP A 231 5.79 -2.14 -0.67
N ASN A 232 6.78 -2.25 -1.56
CA ASN A 232 7.95 -3.10 -1.38
C ASN A 232 9.25 -2.29 -1.41
N MET A 233 10.24 -2.71 -0.65
CA MET A 233 11.56 -2.08 -0.63
C MET A 233 12.18 -1.97 -2.03
N GLY A 234 11.87 -2.91 -2.95
CA GLY A 234 12.33 -2.90 -4.35
C GLY A 234 11.86 -1.73 -5.19
N ASP A 235 10.85 -0.99 -4.75
CA ASP A 235 10.36 0.20 -5.43
C ASP A 235 11.29 1.40 -5.24
N PHE A 236 12.05 1.37 -4.16
CA PHE A 236 12.91 2.47 -3.73
C PHE A 236 14.40 2.20 -4.01
N THR A 237 14.85 0.97 -3.83
CA THR A 237 16.25 0.56 -4.02
C THR A 237 16.33 -0.87 -4.56
N ASP A 238 17.41 -1.20 -5.26
CA ASP A 238 17.66 -2.57 -5.72
C ASP A 238 18.38 -3.43 -4.65
N ASP A 239 18.79 -2.83 -3.52
CA ASP A 239 19.43 -3.51 -2.39
C ASP A 239 18.42 -4.32 -1.54
N ILE A 240 17.57 -5.12 -2.20
CA ILE A 240 16.47 -5.86 -1.55
C ILE A 240 16.84 -7.29 -1.17
N ASN A 241 17.85 -7.84 -1.83
CA ASN A 241 18.29 -9.22 -1.62
C ASN A 241 19.23 -9.28 -0.42
N GLY A 242 18.89 -10.11 0.57
CA GLY A 242 19.71 -10.26 1.75
C GLY A 242 18.93 -10.83 2.92
N THR A 243 19.64 -11.12 3.99
CA THR A 243 19.04 -11.53 5.26
C THR A 243 18.16 -10.41 5.85
N VAL A 244 17.28 -10.74 6.79
CA VAL A 244 16.50 -9.76 7.54
C VAL A 244 17.39 -8.65 8.12
N ALA A 245 18.56 -9.00 8.70
CA ALA A 245 19.50 -8.03 9.25
C ALA A 245 20.12 -7.11 8.17
N GLN A 246 20.48 -7.67 7.00
CA GLN A 246 21.02 -6.86 5.90
C GLN A 246 19.98 -5.90 5.33
N ARG A 247 18.73 -6.30 5.24
CA ARG A 247 17.62 -5.40 4.85
C ARG A 247 17.40 -4.28 5.87
N GLU A 248 17.51 -4.59 7.15
CA GLU A 248 17.47 -3.59 8.23
C GLU A 248 18.63 -2.57 8.12
N ASP A 249 19.82 -3.02 7.73
CA ASP A 249 20.96 -2.12 7.50
C ASP A 249 20.72 -1.18 6.29
N VAL A 250 20.12 -1.68 5.20
CA VAL A 250 19.73 -0.83 4.07
C VAL A 250 18.64 0.17 4.49
N PHE A 251 17.64 -0.27 5.24
CA PHE A 251 16.61 0.63 5.79
C PHE A 251 17.22 1.76 6.61
N LYS A 252 18.20 1.47 7.46
CA LYS A 252 18.91 2.47 8.28
C LYS A 252 19.79 3.40 7.42
N LYS A 253 20.49 2.85 6.42
CA LYS A 253 21.31 3.62 5.48
C LYS A 253 20.48 4.69 4.79
N ASP A 254 19.26 4.35 4.38
CA ASP A 254 18.37 5.20 3.63
C ASP A 254 17.31 5.91 4.52
N ALA A 255 17.55 5.97 5.84
CA ALA A 255 16.62 6.52 6.83
C ALA A 255 16.14 7.95 6.53
N ALA A 256 16.96 8.76 5.85
CA ALA A 256 16.60 10.13 5.50
C ALA A 256 15.48 10.23 4.44
N HIS A 257 15.27 9.17 3.67
CA HIS A 257 14.28 9.13 2.60
C HIS A 257 12.88 8.74 3.09
N TRP A 258 12.79 7.83 4.10
CA TRP A 258 11.51 7.31 4.58
C TRP A 258 10.60 8.39 5.15
N GLY A 259 9.42 8.56 4.54
CA GLY A 259 8.47 9.61 4.89
C GLY A 259 8.89 11.02 4.49
N HIS A 260 10.05 11.17 3.86
CA HIS A 260 10.50 12.44 3.27
C HIS A 260 10.20 12.48 1.76
N ASP A 261 10.82 11.64 0.99
CA ASP A 261 10.65 11.53 -0.46
C ASP A 261 10.37 10.10 -0.95
N TRP A 262 10.49 9.11 -0.07
CA TRP A 262 10.04 7.74 -0.23
C TRP A 262 8.80 7.50 0.65
N ILE A 263 7.69 7.16 0.04
CA ILE A 263 6.40 6.97 0.71
C ILE A 263 6.01 5.50 0.60
N GLN A 264 6.10 4.79 1.73
CA GLN A 264 5.72 3.40 1.85
C GLN A 264 4.20 3.25 1.93
N ILE A 265 3.64 2.35 1.13
CA ILE A 265 2.27 1.85 1.23
C ILE A 265 2.31 0.49 1.93
N SER A 266 1.36 0.22 2.81
CA SER A 266 1.36 -1.03 3.57
C SER A 266 0.87 -2.19 2.71
N ASN A 267 1.66 -3.27 2.65
CA ASN A 267 1.26 -4.56 2.09
C ASN A 267 1.72 -5.67 3.04
N PRO A 268 0.81 -6.33 3.77
CA PRO A 268 1.15 -7.43 4.67
C PRO A 268 1.10 -8.80 3.99
N THR A 269 0.68 -8.88 2.71
CA THR A 269 0.32 -10.16 2.07
C THR A 269 1.49 -10.81 1.35
N TYR A 270 2.36 -10.04 0.72
CA TYR A 270 3.54 -10.54 0.03
C TYR A 270 4.63 -9.47 -0.10
N GLY A 271 5.83 -9.89 -0.42
CA GLY A 271 6.92 -8.97 -0.70
C GLY A 271 8.29 -9.56 -0.40
N SER A 272 9.33 -8.80 -0.67
CA SER A 272 10.70 -9.24 -0.43
C SER A 272 11.03 -9.47 1.07
N PHE A 273 10.17 -9.00 1.98
CA PHE A 273 10.29 -9.31 3.41
C PHE A 273 10.04 -10.80 3.69
N GLN A 274 9.08 -11.40 3.01
CA GLN A 274 8.68 -12.80 3.17
C GLN A 274 9.79 -13.76 2.74
N SER A 275 10.48 -13.45 1.65
CA SER A 275 11.56 -14.30 1.14
C SER A 275 12.94 -14.03 1.79
N ALA A 276 13.09 -12.96 2.56
CA ALA A 276 14.35 -12.62 3.23
C ALA A 276 14.88 -13.71 4.18
N PRO A 277 14.05 -14.42 4.97
CA PRO A 277 14.51 -15.50 5.84
C PRO A 277 15.22 -16.67 5.12
N PHE A 278 14.88 -16.90 3.86
CA PHE A 278 15.52 -17.93 3.03
C PHE A 278 16.25 -17.38 1.80
N LEU A 279 16.57 -16.06 1.81
CA LEU A 279 17.36 -15.39 0.78
C LEU A 279 16.78 -15.48 -0.63
N SER A 280 15.45 -15.56 -0.74
CA SER A 280 14.72 -15.79 -2.01
C SER A 280 15.14 -17.07 -2.75
N ASP A 281 15.71 -18.02 -2.03
CA ASP A 281 16.15 -19.30 -2.59
C ASP A 281 15.00 -20.31 -2.63
N TYR A 282 14.06 -20.10 -3.53
CA TYR A 282 12.92 -20.99 -3.78
C TYR A 282 13.32 -22.34 -4.41
N LYS A 283 14.52 -22.43 -4.96
CA LYS A 283 14.99 -23.65 -5.62
C LYS A 283 15.41 -24.70 -4.62
N ASP A 284 16.13 -24.30 -3.57
CA ASP A 284 16.69 -25.21 -2.57
C ASP A 284 15.83 -25.26 -1.29
N ASN A 285 14.67 -24.56 -1.25
CA ASN A 285 13.72 -24.59 -0.16
C ASN A 285 12.31 -24.90 -0.67
N ASN A 286 11.74 -26.02 -0.23
CA ASN A 286 10.32 -26.31 -0.41
C ASN A 286 9.48 -25.49 0.60
N ASP A 287 8.16 -25.53 0.50
CA ASP A 287 7.24 -24.73 1.30
C ASP A 287 7.42 -24.95 2.81
N ASP A 288 7.60 -26.21 3.26
CA ASP A 288 7.87 -26.51 4.69
C ASP A 288 9.18 -25.88 5.16
N GLN A 289 10.23 -25.87 4.32
CA GLN A 289 11.52 -25.28 4.65
C GLN A 289 11.47 -23.75 4.63
N GLN A 290 10.72 -23.15 3.71
CA GLN A 290 10.48 -21.71 3.68
C GLN A 290 9.77 -21.30 4.97
N ARG A 291 8.64 -21.94 5.29
CA ARG A 291 7.88 -21.71 6.52
C ARG A 291 8.75 -21.86 7.78
N GLN A 292 9.55 -22.91 7.88
CA GLN A 292 10.43 -23.11 9.03
C GLN A 292 11.43 -21.97 9.18
N LYS A 293 11.96 -21.41 8.08
CA LYS A 293 12.90 -20.28 8.12
C LYS A 293 12.20 -18.97 8.46
N GLU A 294 10.98 -18.78 8.00
CA GLU A 294 10.14 -17.65 8.38
C GLU A 294 9.82 -17.66 9.88
N GLU A 295 9.41 -18.80 10.44
CA GLU A 295 9.19 -18.98 11.88
C GLU A 295 10.46 -18.70 12.70
N GLN A 296 11.64 -19.14 12.22
CA GLN A 296 12.94 -18.89 12.87
C GLN A 296 13.35 -17.42 12.83
N ALA A 297 12.84 -16.63 11.91
CA ALA A 297 13.09 -15.19 11.84
C ALA A 297 12.28 -14.39 12.86
N LEU A 298 11.26 -15.00 13.47
CA LEU A 298 10.46 -14.37 14.51
C LEU A 298 11.22 -14.38 15.86
N THR A 299 10.86 -13.45 16.72
CA THR A 299 11.37 -13.37 18.10
C THR A 299 10.22 -13.61 19.07
N PRO A 300 9.89 -14.87 19.37
CA PRO A 300 8.78 -15.18 20.26
C PRO A 300 9.08 -14.80 21.71
N TRP A 301 8.04 -14.36 22.42
CA TRP A 301 8.11 -14.28 23.87
C TRP A 301 8.18 -15.68 24.48
N SER A 302 9.03 -15.89 25.49
CA SER A 302 9.27 -17.22 26.11
C SER A 302 8.09 -17.77 26.93
N GLY A 303 7.00 -17.02 27.07
CA GLY A 303 5.85 -17.43 27.87
C GLY A 303 5.96 -17.10 29.35
N PRO A 304 4.87 -17.24 30.13
CA PRO A 304 4.90 -17.03 31.56
C PRO A 304 5.63 -18.22 32.24
N GLY A 305 6.71 -17.95 33.01
CA GLY A 305 7.31 -18.93 33.91
C GLY A 305 8.48 -19.76 33.38
N ASN A 306 9.21 -19.25 32.38
CA ASN A 306 10.54 -19.77 32.03
C ASN A 306 11.63 -18.91 32.60
#